data_cb5edf6189e747ecc90c99d5b4a7fbd7
#
_entry.id   cb5edf6189e747ecc90c99d5b4a7fbd7
#
_cell.length_a   1.000
_cell.length_b   1.000
_cell.length_c   1.000
_cell.angle_alpha   90.00
_cell.angle_beta   90.00
_cell.angle_gamma   90.00
#
_symmetry.space_group_name_H-M   'P 1'
#
loop_
_entity.id
_entity.type
_entity.pdbx_description
1 polymer ?
#
loop_
_entity_poly.entity_id
_entity_poly.type
_entity_poly.pdbx_seq_one_letter_code
_entity_poly.pdbx_strand_id
1 'polypeptide(L)'
;MCGIVGAVAERNITAILLEGLKRLEYRGYDSAGVAVFTNNGTLERMRRNGKVAELEQALAGEPLAGRLGIAHTRWATHGAPCERNAHPHFSGSDLAVVHNGIIENHEALREQLKGLGYAFTSDTDTEVIAHLLNHKLKDHNDLTAALKATVKELHGAYGLAVISAKQPDRLVAARSGSPLVIGLGLGENFLASDQLALRQVTDRFMYLEEGDIAEIRRDSVQIWDVNGQSVQREAVQYSDGAEAADKGEYRHYMLKEIHEQPAVVQRTLENRLGQDHVLVQAFGPQAKELFAKVRNVQIVACGTSYHAGMVARYWLESLAGIPCQVEVASEFRYRKVVVQPDTLFVSISQSGETADTLAALRNAKELGFLGSLAICNVGISSLVRESDLTLLTQAGREIGVASTKAFTTQLVGLLLLTLSLGQVRGTLEEGVEAQLVEELRRLPARLGEALAMDSVVEKVAELFADKHHTLFLGRGAQFSSAGVRSCRQSSYR
;
A
#
# COMPACT_ATOMS: atom_id res chain seq x y z
N MET A 1 3.04 -5.88 5.71
CA MET A 1 2.06 -4.83 6.13
C MET A 1 0.77 -5.51 6.54
N CYS A 2 0.12 -5.00 7.60
CA CYS A 2 -1.14 -5.56 8.09
C CYS A 2 -2.30 -5.40 7.09
N GLY A 3 -3.35 -6.25 7.23
CA GLY A 3 -4.55 -6.21 6.44
C GLY A 3 -5.81 -6.16 7.31
N ILE A 4 -6.74 -5.26 6.99
CA ILE A 4 -8.06 -5.15 7.64
C ILE A 4 -9.16 -5.54 6.66
N VAL A 5 -10.15 -6.28 7.14
CA VAL A 5 -11.42 -6.53 6.46
C VAL A 5 -12.56 -6.41 7.48
N GLY A 6 -13.63 -5.73 7.10
CA GLY A 6 -14.84 -5.59 7.89
C GLY A 6 -16.08 -5.80 7.02
N ALA A 7 -17.18 -6.26 7.60
CA ALA A 7 -18.43 -6.48 6.88
C ALA A 7 -19.65 -6.28 7.80
N VAL A 8 -20.69 -5.68 7.23
CA VAL A 8 -22.04 -5.61 7.81
C VAL A 8 -23.05 -5.99 6.71
N ALA A 9 -23.80 -7.09 6.92
CA ALA A 9 -24.65 -7.68 5.90
C ALA A 9 -25.86 -8.40 6.51
N GLU A 10 -26.77 -8.91 5.68
CA GLU A 10 -27.83 -9.83 6.15
C GLU A 10 -27.40 -11.30 6.15
N ARG A 11 -26.41 -11.63 5.36
CA ARG A 11 -25.86 -12.99 5.25
C ARG A 11 -24.69 -13.20 6.22
N ASN A 12 -24.29 -14.45 6.39
CA ASN A 12 -23.08 -14.77 7.15
C ASN A 12 -21.84 -14.20 6.45
N ILE A 13 -21.08 -13.37 7.19
CA ILE A 13 -19.94 -12.64 6.64
C ILE A 13 -18.59 -13.37 6.80
N THR A 14 -18.53 -14.45 7.55
CA THR A 14 -17.26 -15.09 7.93
C THR A 14 -16.44 -15.53 6.71
N ALA A 15 -17.12 -16.12 5.70
CA ALA A 15 -16.44 -16.50 4.45
C ALA A 15 -15.91 -15.28 3.67
N ILE A 16 -16.63 -14.15 3.70
CA ILE A 16 -16.21 -12.90 3.06
C ILE A 16 -14.97 -12.36 3.74
N LEU A 17 -14.95 -12.35 5.08
CA LEU A 17 -13.80 -11.89 5.88
C LEU A 17 -12.56 -12.75 5.60
N LEU A 18 -12.70 -14.09 5.61
CA LEU A 18 -11.59 -15.00 5.33
C LEU A 18 -11.03 -14.82 3.92
N GLU A 19 -11.90 -14.79 2.92
CA GLU A 19 -11.47 -14.59 1.53
C GLU A 19 -10.81 -13.23 1.34
N GLY A 20 -11.33 -12.17 2.00
CA GLY A 20 -10.71 -10.87 2.03
C GLY A 20 -9.30 -10.90 2.63
N LEU A 21 -9.09 -11.61 3.75
CA LEU A 21 -7.76 -11.79 4.35
C LEU A 21 -6.82 -12.56 3.41
N LYS A 22 -7.28 -13.64 2.75
CA LYS A 22 -6.47 -14.38 1.77
C LYS A 22 -5.99 -13.48 0.64
N ARG A 23 -6.81 -12.56 0.19
CA ARG A 23 -6.44 -11.57 -0.85
C ARG A 23 -5.44 -10.53 -0.37
N LEU A 24 -5.26 -10.38 0.96
CA LEU A 24 -4.26 -9.49 1.57
C LEU A 24 -2.97 -10.22 1.98
N GLU A 25 -2.88 -11.54 1.85
CA GLU A 25 -1.69 -12.34 2.24
C GLU A 25 -0.39 -11.88 1.56
N TYR A 26 -0.49 -11.33 0.35
CA TYR A 26 0.67 -10.82 -0.40
C TYR A 26 1.46 -9.73 0.35
N ARG A 27 0.85 -9.08 1.34
CA ARG A 27 1.49 -8.04 2.15
C ARG A 27 2.49 -8.58 3.18
N GLY A 28 2.50 -9.91 3.40
CA GLY A 28 3.25 -10.54 4.48
C GLY A 28 2.60 -10.33 5.86
N TYR A 29 2.57 -11.36 6.70
CA TYR A 29 1.96 -11.33 8.03
C TYR A 29 2.47 -12.50 8.87
N ASP A 30 2.27 -12.43 10.20
CA ASP A 30 2.68 -13.45 11.16
C ASP A 30 1.51 -14.11 11.89
N SER A 31 0.34 -13.48 11.87
CA SER A 31 -0.84 -13.98 12.53
C SER A 31 -2.11 -13.44 11.87
N ALA A 32 -3.22 -14.15 12.05
CA ALA A 32 -4.53 -13.80 11.53
C ALA A 32 -5.61 -14.00 12.59
N GLY A 33 -6.70 -13.22 12.49
CA GLY A 33 -7.83 -13.42 13.37
C GLY A 33 -9.08 -12.70 12.90
N VAL A 34 -10.19 -13.10 13.50
CA VAL A 34 -11.53 -12.60 13.20
C VAL A 34 -12.32 -12.38 14.48
N ALA A 35 -13.16 -11.36 14.50
CA ALA A 35 -14.22 -11.19 15.49
C ALA A 35 -15.56 -11.03 14.78
N VAL A 36 -16.56 -11.75 15.24
CA VAL A 36 -17.89 -11.80 14.66
C VAL A 36 -18.93 -11.60 15.74
N PHE A 37 -19.90 -10.71 15.52
CA PHE A 37 -21.11 -10.68 16.30
C PHE A 37 -22.01 -11.82 15.83
N THR A 38 -22.10 -12.87 16.67
CA THR A 38 -22.74 -14.13 16.32
C THR A 38 -24.26 -14.03 16.38
N ASN A 39 -24.94 -14.98 15.75
CA ASN A 39 -26.40 -15.09 15.79
C ASN A 39 -26.93 -15.35 17.22
N ASN A 40 -26.06 -15.75 18.16
CA ASN A 40 -26.39 -15.94 19.59
C ASN A 40 -26.39 -14.62 20.38
N GLY A 41 -26.09 -13.49 19.73
CA GLY A 41 -26.05 -12.18 20.39
C GLY A 41 -24.76 -11.88 21.15
N THR A 42 -23.71 -12.65 20.91
CA THR A 42 -22.39 -12.50 21.55
C THR A 42 -21.34 -12.09 20.54
N LEU A 43 -20.33 -11.34 21.01
CA LEU A 43 -19.16 -11.05 20.21
C LEU A 43 -18.09 -12.11 20.48
N GLU A 44 -17.75 -12.86 19.47
CA GLU A 44 -16.79 -13.96 19.58
C GLU A 44 -15.59 -13.71 18.65
N ARG A 45 -14.41 -14.20 19.06
CA ARG A 45 -13.18 -14.06 18.25
C ARG A 45 -12.44 -15.38 18.14
N MET A 46 -11.74 -15.52 17.00
CA MET A 46 -10.77 -16.58 16.80
C MET A 46 -9.48 -15.98 16.24
N ARG A 47 -8.34 -16.40 16.76
CA ARG A 47 -7.00 -15.93 16.36
C ARG A 47 -6.07 -17.11 16.19
N ARG A 48 -5.15 -17.03 15.23
CA ARG A 48 -4.09 -18.04 15.01
C ARG A 48 -2.77 -17.35 14.65
N ASN A 49 -1.71 -17.93 15.13
CA ASN A 49 -0.38 -17.61 14.69
C ASN A 49 -0.12 -18.33 13.36
N GLY A 50 0.56 -17.69 12.40
CA GLY A 50 0.84 -18.25 11.10
C GLY A 50 -0.11 -17.79 9.99
N LYS A 51 -0.40 -18.66 9.02
CA LYS A 51 -1.16 -18.32 7.81
C LYS A 51 -2.67 -18.21 8.04
N VAL A 52 -3.37 -17.50 7.14
CA VAL A 52 -4.85 -17.43 7.13
C VAL A 52 -5.46 -18.82 7.03
N ALA A 53 -4.79 -19.78 6.39
CA ALA A 53 -5.21 -21.17 6.34
C ALA A 53 -5.36 -21.82 7.73
N GLU A 54 -4.51 -21.46 8.71
CA GLU A 54 -4.62 -21.95 10.10
C GLU A 54 -5.90 -21.41 10.78
N LEU A 55 -6.22 -20.14 10.51
CA LEU A 55 -7.46 -19.54 10.98
C LEU A 55 -8.69 -20.19 10.32
N GLU A 56 -8.63 -20.46 9.03
CA GLU A 56 -9.68 -21.16 8.28
C GLU A 56 -9.93 -22.56 8.81
N GLN A 57 -8.87 -23.32 9.06
CA GLN A 57 -8.98 -24.65 9.64
C GLN A 57 -9.61 -24.61 11.04
N ALA A 58 -9.24 -23.65 11.87
CA ALA A 58 -9.84 -23.48 13.18
C ALA A 58 -11.33 -23.14 13.10
N LEU A 59 -11.72 -22.23 12.20
CA LEU A 59 -13.13 -21.88 11.94
C LEU A 59 -13.95 -23.03 11.33
N ALA A 60 -13.31 -23.98 10.64
CA ALA A 60 -13.99 -25.20 10.19
C ALA A 60 -14.35 -26.13 11.36
N GLY A 61 -13.51 -26.15 12.42
CA GLY A 61 -13.78 -26.91 13.64
C GLY A 61 -14.76 -26.22 14.61
N GLU A 62 -14.66 -24.91 14.73
CA GLU A 62 -15.50 -24.05 15.59
C GLU A 62 -16.05 -22.88 14.77
N PRO A 63 -17.17 -23.07 14.02
CA PRO A 63 -17.68 -22.05 13.13
C PRO A 63 -18.23 -20.84 13.86
N LEU A 64 -17.75 -19.64 13.47
CA LEU A 64 -18.38 -18.38 13.86
C LEU A 64 -19.29 -17.91 12.72
N ALA A 65 -20.57 -17.71 13.03
CA ALA A 65 -21.55 -17.25 12.05
C ALA A 65 -22.27 -16.00 12.55
N GLY A 66 -22.27 -14.96 11.74
CA GLY A 66 -22.91 -13.70 12.08
C GLY A 66 -22.98 -12.74 10.91
N ARG A 67 -23.55 -11.56 11.15
CA ARG A 67 -23.87 -10.53 10.15
C ARG A 67 -23.00 -9.28 10.26
N LEU A 68 -22.21 -9.18 11.31
CA LEU A 68 -21.28 -8.09 11.58
C LEU A 68 -19.96 -8.70 12.04
N GLY A 69 -18.85 -8.24 11.47
CA GLY A 69 -17.52 -8.74 11.87
C GLY A 69 -16.37 -7.93 11.29
N ILE A 70 -15.21 -8.14 11.91
CA ILE A 70 -13.92 -7.57 11.51
C ILE A 70 -12.86 -8.68 11.53
N ALA A 71 -11.91 -8.59 10.62
CA ALA A 71 -10.81 -9.53 10.50
C ALA A 71 -9.49 -8.82 10.19
N HIS A 72 -8.39 -9.46 10.52
CA HIS A 72 -7.07 -8.85 10.43
C HIS A 72 -5.98 -9.88 10.12
N THR A 73 -4.99 -9.48 9.29
CA THR A 73 -3.68 -10.11 9.20
C THR A 73 -2.64 -9.16 9.78
N ARG A 74 -1.87 -9.64 10.76
CA ARG A 74 -0.89 -8.85 11.50
C ARG A 74 0.52 -9.08 11.00
N TRP A 75 1.27 -7.99 10.83
CA TRP A 75 2.72 -7.99 10.80
C TRP A 75 3.22 -7.33 12.09
N ALA A 76 3.95 -8.07 12.93
CA ALA A 76 4.33 -7.61 14.25
C ALA A 76 5.20 -6.36 14.20
N THR A 77 4.71 -5.28 14.82
CA THR A 77 5.47 -4.05 15.13
C THR A 77 5.74 -3.95 16.62
N HIS A 78 4.78 -4.35 17.45
CA HIS A 78 4.86 -4.36 18.92
C HIS A 78 4.45 -5.72 19.47
N GLY A 79 5.28 -6.31 20.32
CA GLY A 79 5.08 -7.65 20.90
C GLY A 79 5.40 -8.80 19.94
N ALA A 80 5.82 -9.93 20.52
CA ALA A 80 6.19 -11.13 19.77
C ALA A 80 5.03 -11.68 18.92
N PRO A 81 5.29 -12.37 17.80
CA PRO A 81 4.27 -13.06 17.03
C PRO A 81 3.74 -14.27 17.83
N CYS A 82 2.58 -14.07 18.46
CA CYS A 82 1.85 -15.09 19.22
C CYS A 82 0.36 -14.75 19.24
N GLU A 83 -0.51 -15.72 19.54
CA GLU A 83 -1.96 -15.54 19.50
C GLU A 83 -2.47 -14.43 20.41
N ARG A 84 -1.85 -14.22 21.60
CA ARG A 84 -2.28 -13.15 22.51
C ARG A 84 -2.09 -11.75 21.92
N ASN A 85 -1.12 -11.60 21.02
CA ASN A 85 -0.80 -10.36 20.33
C ASN A 85 -1.46 -10.25 18.95
N ALA A 86 -2.12 -11.31 18.46
CA ALA A 86 -2.89 -11.26 17.21
C ALA A 86 -4.18 -10.44 17.38
N HIS A 87 -4.58 -9.74 16.33
CA HIS A 87 -5.85 -9.04 16.27
C HIS A 87 -7.00 -9.99 15.95
N PRO A 88 -8.27 -9.64 16.27
CA PRO A 88 -8.75 -8.45 16.97
C PRO A 88 -8.45 -8.44 18.47
N HIS A 89 -8.28 -7.24 19.04
CA HIS A 89 -8.21 -7.02 20.48
C HIS A 89 -9.57 -6.66 21.06
N PHE A 90 -9.84 -7.17 22.25
CA PHE A 90 -11.09 -6.96 22.96
C PHE A 90 -10.89 -6.03 24.16
N SER A 91 -11.94 -5.26 24.51
CA SER A 91 -12.09 -4.66 25.80
C SER A 91 -13.43 -5.11 26.43
N GLY A 92 -13.33 -5.92 27.48
CA GLY A 92 -14.48 -6.69 27.96
C GLY A 92 -14.93 -7.74 26.95
N SER A 93 -16.23 -8.10 27.00
CA SER A 93 -16.87 -9.03 26.06
C SER A 93 -17.58 -8.33 24.88
N ASP A 94 -17.64 -6.98 24.92
CA ASP A 94 -18.60 -6.22 24.13
C ASP A 94 -17.98 -5.42 23.01
N LEU A 95 -16.65 -5.26 22.98
CA LEU A 95 -15.93 -4.39 22.05
C LEU A 95 -14.75 -5.11 21.40
N ALA A 96 -14.67 -5.04 20.08
CA ALA A 96 -13.55 -5.56 19.30
C ALA A 96 -12.94 -4.47 18.39
N VAL A 97 -11.61 -4.45 18.31
CA VAL A 97 -10.84 -3.48 17.54
C VAL A 97 -9.78 -4.20 16.72
N VAL A 98 -9.61 -3.79 15.45
CA VAL A 98 -8.44 -4.10 14.63
C VAL A 98 -7.78 -2.80 14.20
N HIS A 99 -6.46 -2.83 14.03
CA HIS A 99 -5.64 -1.66 13.81
C HIS A 99 -4.50 -1.96 12.84
N ASN A 100 -4.32 -1.11 11.85
CA ASN A 100 -3.13 -1.00 11.02
C ASN A 100 -2.42 0.30 11.36
N GLY A 101 -1.15 0.24 11.73
CA GLY A 101 -0.35 1.41 12.06
C GLY A 101 0.43 1.27 13.35
N ILE A 102 0.79 2.39 13.95
CA ILE A 102 1.53 2.48 15.22
C ILE A 102 0.98 3.65 16.02
N ILE A 103 0.65 3.39 17.29
CA ILE A 103 0.25 4.44 18.26
C ILE A 103 1.47 4.82 19.09
N GLU A 104 2.04 5.97 18.82
CA GLU A 104 3.31 6.42 19.40
C GLU A 104 3.20 6.70 20.91
N ASN A 105 2.05 7.17 21.39
CA ASN A 105 1.83 7.46 22.80
C ASN A 105 1.19 6.30 23.59
N HIS A 106 1.27 5.06 23.04
CA HIS A 106 0.60 3.89 23.64
C HIS A 106 1.07 3.57 25.07
N GLU A 107 2.34 3.79 25.41
CA GLU A 107 2.86 3.52 26.76
C GLU A 107 2.22 4.43 27.81
N ALA A 108 2.14 5.74 27.55
CA ALA A 108 1.51 6.68 28.45
C ALA A 108 0.00 6.38 28.66
N LEU A 109 -0.71 6.09 27.56
CA LEU A 109 -2.11 5.69 27.60
C LEU A 109 -2.30 4.35 28.35
N ARG A 110 -1.40 3.39 28.20
CA ARG A 110 -1.42 2.11 28.90
C ARG A 110 -1.34 2.30 30.41
N GLU A 111 -0.43 3.13 30.89
CA GLU A 111 -0.28 3.40 32.33
C GLU A 111 -1.51 4.14 32.88
N GLN A 112 -2.04 5.11 32.16
CA GLN A 112 -3.30 5.78 32.52
C GLN A 112 -4.46 4.79 32.65
N LEU A 113 -4.64 3.90 31.67
CA LEU A 113 -5.72 2.92 31.65
C LEU A 113 -5.57 1.85 32.75
N LYS A 114 -4.33 1.42 33.06
CA LYS A 114 -4.07 0.57 34.24
C LYS A 114 -4.50 1.25 35.52
N GLY A 115 -4.23 2.55 35.67
CA GLY A 115 -4.70 3.36 36.81
C GLY A 115 -6.23 3.43 36.92
N LEU A 116 -6.93 3.28 35.80
CA LEU A 116 -8.40 3.20 35.72
C LEU A 116 -8.95 1.77 35.88
N GLY A 117 -8.09 0.79 36.18
CA GLY A 117 -8.46 -0.60 36.43
C GLY A 117 -8.58 -1.50 35.20
N TYR A 118 -8.08 -1.08 34.03
CA TYR A 118 -8.04 -1.94 32.85
C TYR A 118 -6.88 -2.93 32.93
N ALA A 119 -7.18 -4.22 32.68
CA ALA A 119 -6.20 -5.29 32.66
C ALA A 119 -5.76 -5.55 31.21
N PHE A 120 -4.45 -5.49 30.96
CA PHE A 120 -3.85 -5.76 29.65
C PHE A 120 -3.43 -7.22 29.54
N THR A 121 -3.76 -7.84 28.41
CA THR A 121 -3.47 -9.24 28.10
C THR A 121 -2.44 -9.40 26.97
N SER A 122 -2.17 -8.32 26.24
CA SER A 122 -1.21 -8.30 25.14
C SER A 122 -0.13 -7.23 25.32
N ASP A 123 0.90 -7.35 24.51
CA ASP A 123 2.01 -6.38 24.46
C ASP A 123 1.80 -5.33 23.32
N THR A 124 0.63 -5.34 22.65
CA THR A 124 0.37 -4.50 21.48
C THR A 124 -0.09 -3.10 21.88
N ASP A 125 0.20 -2.13 21.04
CA ASP A 125 -0.35 -0.79 21.08
C ASP A 125 -1.87 -0.77 20.82
N THR A 126 -2.39 -1.73 20.08
CA THR A 126 -3.82 -1.82 19.72
C THR A 126 -4.74 -2.12 20.91
N GLU A 127 -4.31 -2.91 21.89
CA GLU A 127 -5.12 -3.16 23.09
C GLU A 127 -5.40 -1.87 23.89
N VAL A 128 -4.46 -0.92 23.81
CA VAL A 128 -4.65 0.43 24.38
C VAL A 128 -5.84 1.14 23.73
N ILE A 129 -5.97 1.05 22.41
CA ILE A 129 -7.10 1.64 21.67
C ILE A 129 -8.42 1.01 22.15
N ALA A 130 -8.46 -0.32 22.26
CA ALA A 130 -9.67 -1.03 22.69
C ALA A 130 -10.13 -0.58 24.09
N HIS A 131 -9.19 -0.46 25.04
CA HIS A 131 -9.50 -0.04 26.39
C HIS A 131 -9.87 1.46 26.49
N LEU A 132 -9.16 2.32 25.75
CA LEU A 132 -9.47 3.75 25.70
C LEU A 132 -10.88 3.98 25.13
N LEU A 133 -11.21 3.31 24.02
CA LEU A 133 -12.54 3.39 23.42
C LEU A 133 -13.64 2.87 24.37
N ASN A 134 -13.40 1.76 25.06
CA ASN A 134 -14.31 1.26 26.10
C ASN A 134 -14.50 2.27 27.24
N HIS A 135 -13.45 2.97 27.61
CA HIS A 135 -13.54 4.03 28.63
C HIS A 135 -14.42 5.19 28.14
N LYS A 136 -14.20 5.67 26.90
CA LYS A 136 -15.02 6.73 26.30
C LYS A 136 -16.47 6.34 26.08
N LEU A 137 -16.75 5.07 25.84
CA LEU A 137 -18.15 4.57 25.73
C LEU A 137 -18.97 4.75 27.03
N LYS A 138 -18.34 4.86 28.20
CA LYS A 138 -19.04 5.11 29.44
C LYS A 138 -19.67 6.52 29.49
N ASP A 139 -19.02 7.48 28.80
CA ASP A 139 -19.44 8.87 28.77
C ASP A 139 -20.36 9.19 27.59
N HIS A 140 -20.18 8.49 26.46
CA HIS A 140 -20.82 8.87 25.21
C HIS A 140 -22.00 7.99 24.78
N ASN A 141 -22.16 6.79 25.33
CA ASN A 141 -23.24 5.84 25.00
C ASN A 141 -23.45 5.51 23.48
N ASP A 142 -22.60 6.05 22.63
CA ASP A 142 -22.61 5.88 21.16
C ASP A 142 -21.22 5.56 20.66
N LEU A 143 -21.08 4.51 19.82
CA LEU A 143 -19.81 4.00 19.36
C LEU A 143 -19.06 5.01 18.48
N THR A 144 -19.78 5.73 17.63
CA THR A 144 -19.19 6.74 16.75
C THR A 144 -18.70 7.95 17.54
N ALA A 145 -19.49 8.40 18.52
CA ALA A 145 -19.09 9.50 19.40
C ALA A 145 -17.89 9.12 20.27
N ALA A 146 -17.88 7.90 20.82
CA ALA A 146 -16.74 7.37 21.58
C ALA A 146 -15.47 7.26 20.72
N LEU A 147 -15.58 6.81 19.46
CA LEU A 147 -14.45 6.76 18.54
C LEU A 147 -13.92 8.16 18.23
N LYS A 148 -14.81 9.14 17.97
CA LYS A 148 -14.43 10.55 17.78
C LYS A 148 -13.68 11.13 18.99
N ALA A 149 -14.05 10.75 20.21
CA ALA A 149 -13.34 11.15 21.42
C ALA A 149 -12.00 10.43 21.57
N THR A 150 -11.96 9.13 21.22
CA THR A 150 -10.76 8.29 21.29
C THR A 150 -9.65 8.80 20.39
N VAL A 151 -9.94 9.05 19.10
CA VAL A 151 -8.93 9.45 18.10
C VAL A 151 -8.26 10.78 18.42
N LYS A 152 -8.89 11.65 19.21
CA LYS A 152 -8.29 12.91 19.68
C LYS A 152 -7.14 12.71 20.66
N GLU A 153 -7.06 11.55 21.30
CA GLU A 153 -6.03 11.21 22.27
C GLU A 153 -4.95 10.30 21.68
N LEU A 154 -5.16 9.78 20.46
CA LEU A 154 -4.19 8.93 19.77
C LEU A 154 -3.18 9.77 19.00
N HIS A 155 -1.89 9.48 19.22
CA HIS A 155 -0.82 10.04 18.41
C HIS A 155 -0.19 8.93 17.56
N GLY A 156 0.04 9.21 16.27
CA GLY A 156 0.62 8.24 15.33
C GLY A 156 -0.28 7.94 14.14
N ALA A 157 0.06 6.90 13.40
CA ALA A 157 -0.69 6.48 12.21
C ALA A 157 -1.61 5.31 12.53
N TYR A 158 -2.87 5.38 12.06
CA TYR A 158 -3.84 4.30 12.26
C TYR A 158 -4.84 4.18 11.11
N GLY A 159 -5.23 2.93 10.83
CA GLY A 159 -6.49 2.57 10.20
C GLY A 159 -7.22 1.66 11.19
N LEU A 160 -8.37 2.09 11.68
CA LEU A 160 -9.13 1.39 12.72
C LEU A 160 -10.43 0.84 12.17
N ALA A 161 -10.81 -0.37 12.60
CA ALA A 161 -12.15 -0.88 12.47
C ALA A 161 -12.62 -1.43 13.82
N VAL A 162 -13.83 -1.06 14.21
CA VAL A 162 -14.40 -1.34 15.51
C VAL A 162 -15.83 -1.85 15.38
N ILE A 163 -16.16 -2.86 16.15
CA ILE A 163 -17.53 -3.37 16.33
C ILE A 163 -17.86 -3.53 17.81
N SER A 164 -19.14 -3.37 18.16
CA SER A 164 -19.62 -3.52 19.52
C SER A 164 -20.87 -4.37 19.58
N ALA A 165 -20.92 -5.29 20.56
CA ALA A 165 -22.10 -6.11 20.84
C ALA A 165 -23.31 -5.27 21.31
N LYS A 166 -23.05 -4.07 21.86
CA LYS A 166 -24.13 -3.15 22.29
C LYS A 166 -24.76 -2.38 21.14
N GLN A 167 -24.09 -2.30 20.00
CA GLN A 167 -24.55 -1.63 18.79
C GLN A 167 -24.24 -2.50 17.55
N PRO A 168 -24.91 -3.66 17.42
CA PRO A 168 -24.57 -4.69 16.45
C PRO A 168 -25.04 -4.39 15.02
N ASP A 169 -25.59 -3.21 14.80
CA ASP A 169 -26.11 -2.74 13.52
C ASP A 169 -25.07 -1.96 12.70
N ARG A 170 -23.87 -1.74 13.26
CA ARG A 170 -22.86 -0.88 12.64
C ARG A 170 -21.42 -1.34 12.89
N LEU A 171 -20.57 -0.99 11.95
CA LEU A 171 -19.12 -0.99 12.03
C LEU A 171 -18.68 0.48 12.00
N VAL A 172 -17.75 0.88 12.87
CA VAL A 172 -17.16 2.22 12.82
C VAL A 172 -15.67 2.13 12.47
N ALA A 173 -15.19 3.10 11.72
CA ALA A 173 -13.83 3.15 11.23
C ALA A 173 -13.24 4.55 11.41
N ALA A 174 -11.93 4.63 11.58
CA ALA A 174 -11.21 5.89 11.57
C ALA A 174 -9.88 5.73 10.82
N ARG A 175 -9.49 6.76 10.08
CA ARG A 175 -8.26 6.79 9.30
C ARG A 175 -7.38 7.97 9.70
N SER A 176 -6.10 7.68 9.93
CA SER A 176 -5.00 8.65 9.96
C SER A 176 -3.72 7.94 9.53
N GLY A 177 -3.11 8.34 8.43
CA GLY A 177 -1.86 7.75 7.90
C GLY A 177 -2.02 6.39 7.22
N SER A 178 -2.86 5.47 7.73
CA SER A 178 -3.08 4.15 7.14
C SER A 178 -4.36 4.11 6.28
N PRO A 179 -4.33 3.55 5.04
CA PRO A 179 -5.47 3.60 4.14
C PRO A 179 -6.65 2.73 4.61
N LEU A 180 -7.87 3.22 4.37
CA LEU A 180 -9.11 2.47 4.50
C LEU A 180 -10.04 2.79 3.33
N VAL A 181 -10.76 1.78 2.87
CA VAL A 181 -11.74 1.86 1.78
C VAL A 181 -13.02 1.17 2.16
N ILE A 182 -14.15 1.79 1.85
CA ILE A 182 -15.48 1.23 2.04
C ILE A 182 -15.94 0.63 0.71
N GLY A 183 -16.38 -0.63 0.73
CA GLY A 183 -17.04 -1.29 -0.39
C GLY A 183 -18.55 -1.16 -0.26
N LEU A 184 -19.22 -0.63 -1.28
CA LEU A 184 -20.67 -0.44 -1.29
C LEU A 184 -21.35 -1.62 -1.99
N GLY A 185 -22.20 -2.34 -1.26
CA GLY A 185 -23.01 -3.44 -1.78
C GLY A 185 -24.50 -3.11 -1.82
N LEU A 186 -25.31 -4.08 -2.16
CA LEU A 186 -26.78 -4.01 -2.13
C LEU A 186 -27.29 -4.65 -0.83
N GLY A 187 -27.72 -3.83 0.13
CA GLY A 187 -28.12 -4.28 1.47
C GLY A 187 -26.98 -4.83 2.32
N GLU A 188 -25.76 -4.50 1.97
CA GLU A 188 -24.53 -4.85 2.69
C GLU A 188 -23.42 -3.85 2.37
N ASN A 189 -22.57 -3.57 3.34
CA ASN A 189 -21.40 -2.72 3.14
C ASN A 189 -20.18 -3.33 3.81
N PHE A 190 -19.01 -2.96 3.30
CA PHE A 190 -17.74 -3.55 3.66
C PHE A 190 -16.69 -2.49 3.95
N LEU A 191 -15.67 -2.87 4.70
CA LEU A 191 -14.48 -2.06 4.95
C LEU A 191 -13.24 -2.89 4.67
N ALA A 192 -12.20 -2.30 4.10
CA ALA A 192 -10.90 -2.94 4.03
C ALA A 192 -9.76 -1.91 4.02
N SER A 193 -8.54 -2.38 4.31
CA SER A 193 -7.32 -1.60 4.13
C SER A 193 -6.85 -1.55 2.67
N ASP A 194 -7.47 -2.37 1.80
CA ASP A 194 -7.21 -2.42 0.37
C ASP A 194 -8.44 -2.97 -0.35
N GLN A 195 -8.86 -2.33 -1.42
CA GLN A 195 -10.01 -2.72 -2.24
C GLN A 195 -9.92 -4.16 -2.76
N LEU A 196 -8.72 -4.69 -2.95
CA LEU A 196 -8.52 -6.06 -3.42
C LEU A 196 -9.19 -7.09 -2.52
N ALA A 197 -9.28 -6.84 -1.21
CA ALA A 197 -9.99 -7.70 -0.27
C ALA A 197 -11.48 -7.81 -0.56
N LEU A 198 -12.08 -6.78 -1.17
CA LEU A 198 -13.52 -6.65 -1.34
C LEU A 198 -14.01 -6.89 -2.77
N ARG A 199 -13.12 -7.08 -3.75
CA ARG A 199 -13.49 -7.25 -5.17
C ARG A 199 -14.41 -8.45 -5.46
N GLN A 200 -14.46 -9.41 -4.56
CA GLN A 200 -15.37 -10.56 -4.68
C GLN A 200 -16.83 -10.20 -4.36
N VAL A 201 -17.06 -9.08 -3.67
CA VAL A 201 -18.40 -8.70 -3.16
C VAL A 201 -18.89 -7.38 -3.75
N THR A 202 -18.01 -6.54 -4.24
CA THR A 202 -18.37 -5.25 -4.87
C THR A 202 -17.29 -4.73 -5.81
N ASP A 203 -17.70 -3.92 -6.77
CA ASP A 203 -16.84 -3.12 -7.66
C ASP A 203 -16.97 -1.61 -7.39
N ARG A 204 -17.79 -1.20 -6.38
CA ARG A 204 -18.02 0.19 -6.01
C ARG A 204 -17.31 0.52 -4.71
N PHE A 205 -16.40 1.48 -4.74
CA PHE A 205 -15.53 1.81 -3.62
C PHE A 205 -15.59 3.29 -3.26
N MET A 206 -15.59 3.56 -1.96
CA MET A 206 -15.49 4.91 -1.40
C MET A 206 -14.24 4.97 -0.52
N TYR A 207 -13.30 5.84 -0.87
CA TYR A 207 -12.02 5.96 -0.16
C TYR A 207 -12.16 6.98 0.97
N LEU A 208 -11.75 6.58 2.17
CA LEU A 208 -11.66 7.53 3.28
C LEU A 208 -10.44 8.44 3.07
N GLU A 209 -10.58 9.71 3.39
CA GLU A 209 -9.51 10.69 3.39
C GLU A 209 -8.86 10.80 4.77
N GLU A 210 -7.78 11.59 4.85
CA GLU A 210 -7.04 11.78 6.09
C GLU A 210 -7.90 12.41 7.18
N GLY A 211 -7.94 11.78 8.36
CA GLY A 211 -8.76 12.21 9.47
C GLY A 211 -10.24 11.82 9.40
N ASP A 212 -10.67 11.10 8.35
CA ASP A 212 -12.04 10.64 8.24
C ASP A 212 -12.41 9.61 9.30
N ILE A 213 -13.64 9.76 9.81
CA ILE A 213 -14.32 8.77 10.67
C ILE A 213 -15.58 8.35 9.94
N ALA A 214 -15.82 7.04 9.84
CA ALA A 214 -16.97 6.48 9.13
C ALA A 214 -17.82 5.61 10.05
N GLU A 215 -19.13 5.76 9.96
CA GLU A 215 -20.11 4.81 10.45
C GLU A 215 -20.69 4.06 9.25
N ILE A 216 -20.56 2.74 9.29
CA ILE A 216 -20.93 1.86 8.18
C ILE A 216 -22.03 0.95 8.68
N ARG A 217 -23.21 1.10 8.12
CA ARG A 217 -24.38 0.24 8.33
C ARG A 217 -24.64 -0.56 7.07
N ARG A 218 -25.54 -1.49 7.16
CA ARG A 218 -25.93 -2.35 6.04
C ARG A 218 -26.43 -1.58 4.83
N ASP A 219 -27.16 -0.50 5.06
CA ASP A 219 -27.88 0.29 4.05
C ASP A 219 -27.41 1.73 3.91
N SER A 220 -26.47 2.15 4.76
CA SER A 220 -26.00 3.53 4.81
C SER A 220 -24.53 3.64 5.24
N VAL A 221 -23.89 4.69 4.77
CA VAL A 221 -22.55 5.10 5.18
C VAL A 221 -22.59 6.58 5.51
N GLN A 222 -22.10 6.92 6.68
CA GLN A 222 -21.95 8.31 7.11
C GLN A 222 -20.48 8.59 7.45
N ILE A 223 -19.95 9.69 6.93
CA ILE A 223 -18.54 10.06 7.11
C ILE A 223 -18.46 11.46 7.70
N TRP A 224 -17.50 11.64 8.60
CA TRP A 224 -17.11 12.93 9.16
C TRP A 224 -15.63 13.18 8.89
N ASP A 225 -15.30 14.39 8.48
CA ASP A 225 -13.94 14.83 8.27
C ASP A 225 -13.18 15.12 9.58
N VAL A 226 -11.92 15.53 9.44
CA VAL A 226 -11.04 15.90 10.57
C VAL A 226 -11.63 17.02 11.45
N ASN A 227 -12.51 17.87 10.91
CA ASN A 227 -13.20 18.94 11.65
C ASN A 227 -14.50 18.46 12.30
N GLY A 228 -14.87 17.18 12.12
CA GLY A 228 -16.09 16.58 12.63
C GLY A 228 -17.34 16.95 11.82
N GLN A 229 -17.19 17.55 10.63
CA GLN A 229 -18.29 17.88 9.75
C GLN A 229 -18.69 16.66 8.91
N SER A 230 -20.01 16.47 8.74
CA SER A 230 -20.50 15.40 7.86
C SER A 230 -20.15 15.71 6.42
N VAL A 231 -19.49 14.76 5.75
CA VAL A 231 -19.02 14.88 4.38
C VAL A 231 -19.48 13.69 3.53
N GLN A 232 -19.57 13.91 2.22
CA GLN A 232 -19.76 12.83 1.25
C GLN A 232 -18.46 12.60 0.51
N ARG A 233 -18.08 11.31 0.36
CA ARG A 233 -16.96 10.90 -0.48
C ARG A 233 -17.49 10.26 -1.75
N GLU A 234 -16.83 10.54 -2.88
CA GLU A 234 -17.24 9.99 -4.17
C GLU A 234 -17.07 8.46 -4.19
N ALA A 235 -18.08 7.76 -4.70
CA ALA A 235 -18.01 6.33 -4.95
C ALA A 235 -17.45 6.11 -6.36
N VAL A 236 -16.30 5.45 -6.43
CA VAL A 236 -15.61 5.11 -7.68
C VAL A 236 -15.97 3.68 -8.07
N GLN A 237 -16.39 3.49 -9.32
CA GLN A 237 -16.58 2.14 -9.87
C GLN A 237 -15.27 1.63 -10.46
N TYR A 238 -14.85 0.46 -10.03
CA TYR A 238 -13.62 -0.16 -10.49
C TYR A 238 -13.88 -1.09 -11.66
N SER A 239 -13.38 -0.74 -12.84
CA SER A 239 -13.64 -1.42 -14.12
C SER A 239 -12.46 -2.22 -14.66
N ASP A 240 -11.50 -2.63 -13.86
CA ASP A 240 -10.42 -3.48 -14.36
C ASP A 240 -10.94 -4.86 -14.76
N GLY A 241 -10.63 -5.25 -15.99
CA GLY A 241 -10.84 -6.60 -16.48
C GLY A 241 -10.25 -7.63 -15.51
N ALA A 242 -10.93 -8.74 -15.33
CA ALA A 242 -10.56 -9.85 -14.46
C ALA A 242 -9.21 -10.46 -14.90
N GLU A 243 -8.09 -9.78 -14.64
CA GLU A 243 -6.79 -10.44 -14.59
C GLU A 243 -6.80 -11.32 -13.34
N ALA A 244 -7.09 -12.58 -13.56
CA ALA A 244 -7.14 -13.61 -12.54
C ALA A 244 -5.84 -13.57 -11.73
N ALA A 245 -5.94 -13.48 -10.40
CA ALA A 245 -4.84 -13.63 -9.47
C ALA A 245 -4.34 -15.09 -9.42
N ASP A 246 -4.42 -15.81 -10.55
CA ASP A 246 -4.00 -17.19 -10.68
C ASP A 246 -2.52 -17.25 -11.07
N LYS A 247 -1.79 -18.21 -10.50
CA LYS A 247 -0.40 -18.50 -10.87
C LYS A 247 -0.28 -19.03 -12.31
N GLY A 248 -1.37 -19.55 -12.87
CA GLY A 248 -1.33 -20.28 -14.14
C GLY A 248 -0.43 -21.51 -14.02
N GLU A 249 0.41 -21.73 -15.02
CA GLU A 249 1.37 -22.85 -15.09
C GLU A 249 2.63 -22.64 -14.20
N TYR A 250 2.80 -21.46 -13.62
CA TYR A 250 4.01 -21.13 -12.86
C TYR A 250 3.97 -21.65 -11.43
N ARG A 251 5.11 -22.18 -10.95
CA ARG A 251 5.24 -22.69 -9.58
C ARG A 251 5.08 -21.58 -8.53
N HIS A 252 5.57 -20.36 -8.83
CA HIS A 252 5.56 -19.21 -7.92
C HIS A 252 5.07 -17.95 -8.64
N TYR A 253 4.40 -17.05 -7.92
CA TYR A 253 3.97 -15.75 -8.47
C TYR A 253 5.15 -14.94 -9.03
N MET A 254 6.28 -14.92 -8.33
CA MET A 254 7.45 -14.22 -8.79
C MET A 254 7.96 -14.74 -10.14
N LEU A 255 7.92 -16.06 -10.37
CA LEU A 255 8.32 -16.63 -11.67
C LEU A 255 7.36 -16.16 -12.77
N LYS A 256 6.05 -16.19 -12.51
CA LYS A 256 5.04 -15.61 -13.42
C LYS A 256 5.35 -14.14 -13.71
N GLU A 257 5.59 -13.33 -12.69
CA GLU A 257 5.85 -11.90 -12.80
C GLU A 257 7.16 -11.59 -13.55
N ILE A 258 8.16 -12.46 -13.46
CA ILE A 258 9.38 -12.39 -14.25
C ILE A 258 9.04 -12.57 -15.73
N HIS A 259 8.22 -13.58 -16.07
CA HIS A 259 7.82 -13.86 -17.45
C HIS A 259 6.82 -12.86 -18.03
N GLU A 260 6.09 -12.13 -17.19
CA GLU A 260 5.18 -11.06 -17.61
C GLU A 260 5.89 -9.76 -18.03
N GLN A 261 7.19 -9.59 -17.72
CA GLN A 261 7.90 -8.32 -17.95
C GLN A 261 7.82 -7.81 -19.40
N PRO A 262 7.98 -8.64 -20.45
CA PRO A 262 7.84 -8.14 -21.84
C PRO A 262 6.47 -7.50 -22.10
N ALA A 263 5.40 -8.18 -21.70
CA ALA A 263 4.03 -7.70 -21.90
C ALA A 263 3.71 -6.44 -21.10
N VAL A 264 4.15 -6.35 -19.84
CA VAL A 264 3.88 -5.18 -19.01
C VAL A 264 4.72 -3.97 -19.43
N VAL A 265 5.94 -4.17 -19.93
CA VAL A 265 6.75 -3.09 -20.50
C VAL A 265 6.09 -2.55 -21.77
N GLN A 266 5.56 -3.43 -22.64
CA GLN A 266 4.80 -3.02 -23.80
C GLN A 266 3.59 -2.16 -23.39
N ARG A 267 2.79 -2.59 -22.41
CA ARG A 267 1.65 -1.79 -21.88
C ARG A 267 2.11 -0.46 -21.27
N THR A 268 3.25 -0.45 -20.57
CA THR A 268 3.82 0.79 -20.02
C THR A 268 4.19 1.79 -21.12
N LEU A 269 4.51 1.34 -22.31
CA LEU A 269 4.89 2.20 -23.44
C LEU A 269 3.69 2.63 -24.30
N GLU A 270 2.54 1.96 -24.18
CA GLU A 270 1.34 2.27 -24.98
C GLU A 270 0.89 3.71 -24.77
N ASN A 271 0.64 4.41 -25.90
CA ASN A 271 0.21 5.82 -25.95
C ASN A 271 1.19 6.82 -25.28
N ARG A 272 2.48 6.46 -25.12
CA ARG A 272 3.50 7.32 -24.53
C ARG A 272 4.64 7.68 -25.46
N LEU A 273 4.75 6.98 -26.57
CA LEU A 273 5.77 7.23 -27.59
C LEU A 273 5.13 7.78 -28.86
N GLY A 274 5.62 8.94 -29.32
CA GLY A 274 5.43 9.44 -30.66
C GLY A 274 6.32 8.70 -31.65
N GLN A 275 6.51 9.21 -32.87
CA GLN A 275 7.35 8.54 -33.86
C GLN A 275 8.81 8.44 -33.41
N ASP A 276 9.37 9.51 -32.88
CA ASP A 276 10.77 9.72 -32.54
C ASP A 276 10.97 10.44 -31.18
N HIS A 277 9.90 10.65 -30.41
CA HIS A 277 9.93 11.39 -29.16
C HIS A 277 8.95 10.80 -28.12
N VAL A 278 9.10 11.19 -26.87
CA VAL A 278 8.19 10.84 -25.77
C VAL A 278 7.03 11.85 -25.73
N LEU A 279 5.81 11.36 -25.53
CA LEU A 279 4.63 12.20 -25.39
C LEU A 279 4.58 12.77 -23.96
N VAL A 280 4.99 14.01 -23.78
CA VAL A 280 5.03 14.69 -22.46
C VAL A 280 3.66 14.68 -21.75
N GLN A 281 2.58 14.69 -22.49
CA GLN A 281 1.19 14.63 -21.97
C GLN A 281 0.89 13.33 -21.23
N ALA A 282 1.72 12.27 -21.39
CA ALA A 282 1.61 11.03 -20.65
C ALA A 282 1.75 11.22 -19.12
N PHE A 283 2.33 12.33 -18.67
CA PHE A 283 2.48 12.69 -17.25
C PHE A 283 1.32 13.55 -16.72
N GLY A 284 0.41 13.98 -17.58
CA GLY A 284 -0.72 14.83 -17.25
C GLY A 284 -0.77 16.13 -18.09
N PRO A 285 -1.90 16.82 -18.12
CA PRO A 285 -2.12 17.97 -19.00
C PRO A 285 -1.19 19.15 -18.70
N GLN A 286 -0.77 19.32 -17.44
CA GLN A 286 0.09 20.42 -17.00
C GLN A 286 1.59 20.07 -17.07
N ALA A 287 1.94 18.86 -17.49
CA ALA A 287 3.33 18.35 -17.45
C ALA A 287 4.30 19.26 -18.21
N LYS A 288 3.94 19.72 -19.43
CA LYS A 288 4.81 20.55 -20.26
C LYS A 288 5.16 21.89 -19.58
N GLU A 289 4.20 22.53 -18.96
CA GLU A 289 4.41 23.82 -18.28
C GLU A 289 5.25 23.66 -17.02
N LEU A 290 5.00 22.61 -16.24
CA LEU A 290 5.77 22.30 -15.04
C LEU A 290 7.20 21.94 -15.40
N PHE A 291 7.41 21.03 -16.36
CA PHE A 291 8.73 20.54 -16.76
C PHE A 291 9.63 21.63 -17.32
N ALA A 292 9.08 22.63 -17.99
CA ALA A 292 9.83 23.78 -18.48
C ALA A 292 10.52 24.59 -17.36
N LYS A 293 9.96 24.56 -16.15
CA LYS A 293 10.47 25.27 -14.98
C LYS A 293 11.45 24.44 -14.14
N VAL A 294 11.45 23.12 -14.31
CA VAL A 294 12.28 22.20 -13.50
C VAL A 294 13.77 22.48 -13.69
N ARG A 295 14.49 22.70 -12.60
CA ARG A 295 15.95 22.86 -12.58
C ARG A 295 16.63 21.71 -11.82
N ASN A 296 15.95 21.12 -10.87
CA ASN A 296 16.44 20.05 -10.03
C ASN A 296 15.34 18.97 -9.88
N VAL A 297 15.74 17.75 -9.57
CA VAL A 297 14.81 16.64 -9.26
C VAL A 297 15.18 16.05 -7.90
N GLN A 298 14.18 15.88 -7.03
CA GLN A 298 14.27 15.10 -5.78
C GLN A 298 13.42 13.85 -5.92
N ILE A 299 14.04 12.69 -5.98
CA ILE A 299 13.35 11.39 -6.00
C ILE A 299 13.28 10.83 -4.58
N VAL A 300 12.11 10.39 -4.15
CA VAL A 300 11.90 9.81 -2.83
C VAL A 300 11.12 8.50 -2.96
N ALA A 301 11.66 7.42 -2.42
CA ALA A 301 11.05 6.09 -2.51
C ALA A 301 11.60 5.13 -1.43
N CYS A 302 11.04 3.92 -1.35
CA CYS A 302 11.51 2.82 -0.50
C CYS A 302 11.88 1.60 -1.32
N GLY A 303 12.77 0.74 -0.79
CA GLY A 303 13.09 -0.59 -1.34
C GLY A 303 13.59 -0.55 -2.80
N THR A 304 13.04 -1.43 -3.64
CA THR A 304 13.46 -1.51 -5.06
C THR A 304 13.13 -0.23 -5.84
N SER A 305 12.05 0.48 -5.48
CA SER A 305 11.71 1.77 -6.07
C SER A 305 12.77 2.85 -5.81
N TYR A 306 13.38 2.86 -4.60
CA TYR A 306 14.53 3.71 -4.31
C TYR A 306 15.71 3.40 -5.24
N HIS A 307 16.01 2.12 -5.46
CA HIS A 307 17.09 1.72 -6.38
C HIS A 307 16.76 2.09 -7.85
N ALA A 308 15.49 2.05 -8.26
CA ALA A 308 15.10 2.56 -9.57
C ALA A 308 15.40 4.06 -9.70
N GLY A 309 15.10 4.84 -8.65
CA GLY A 309 15.48 6.26 -8.57
C GLY A 309 16.99 6.48 -8.67
N MET A 310 17.78 5.63 -8.01
CA MET A 310 19.25 5.69 -8.11
C MET A 310 19.77 5.46 -9.53
N VAL A 311 19.14 4.61 -10.34
CA VAL A 311 19.45 4.46 -11.76
C VAL A 311 19.05 5.73 -12.52
N ALA A 312 17.84 6.23 -12.29
CA ALA A 312 17.33 7.42 -12.97
C ALA A 312 18.18 8.67 -12.72
N ARG A 313 18.81 8.78 -11.56
CA ARG A 313 19.77 9.86 -11.28
C ARG A 313 20.84 9.96 -12.35
N TYR A 314 21.46 8.84 -12.72
CA TYR A 314 22.47 8.84 -13.77
C TYR A 314 21.90 9.29 -15.13
N TRP A 315 20.68 8.89 -15.46
CA TRP A 315 20.03 9.32 -16.71
C TRP A 315 19.68 10.80 -16.71
N LEU A 316 19.10 11.32 -15.60
CA LEU A 316 18.75 12.73 -15.46
C LEU A 316 19.97 13.64 -15.57
N GLU A 317 21.08 13.23 -14.93
CA GLU A 317 22.32 13.99 -14.97
C GLU A 317 23.02 13.90 -16.34
N SER A 318 23.11 12.70 -16.94
CA SER A 318 23.87 12.49 -18.17
C SER A 318 23.12 12.85 -19.44
N LEU A 319 21.80 12.60 -19.51
CA LEU A 319 20.98 12.84 -20.71
C LEU A 319 20.27 14.20 -20.66
N ALA A 320 19.65 14.52 -19.55
CA ALA A 320 18.85 15.75 -19.42
C ALA A 320 19.62 16.92 -18.82
N GLY A 321 20.84 16.73 -18.29
CA GLY A 321 21.63 17.76 -17.66
C GLY A 321 20.94 18.36 -16.40
N ILE A 322 20.19 17.54 -15.66
CA ILE A 322 19.41 17.96 -14.49
C ILE A 322 20.01 17.32 -13.24
N PRO A 323 20.45 18.10 -12.25
CA PRO A 323 20.86 17.58 -10.95
C PRO A 323 19.73 16.78 -10.29
N CYS A 324 20.06 15.58 -9.79
CA CYS A 324 19.10 14.70 -9.17
C CYS A 324 19.60 14.19 -7.82
N GLN A 325 18.78 14.35 -6.79
CA GLN A 325 18.97 13.72 -5.49
C GLN A 325 17.98 12.58 -5.32
N VAL A 326 18.42 11.48 -4.71
CA VAL A 326 17.60 10.31 -4.44
C VAL A 326 17.72 9.94 -2.97
N GLU A 327 16.59 9.81 -2.29
CA GLU A 327 16.56 9.58 -0.86
C GLU A 327 15.52 8.53 -0.47
N VAL A 328 15.80 7.78 0.59
CA VAL A 328 14.84 6.85 1.17
C VAL A 328 13.73 7.64 1.87
N ALA A 329 12.48 7.26 1.64
CA ALA A 329 11.33 8.03 2.13
C ALA A 329 11.29 8.14 3.67
N SER A 330 11.71 7.09 4.40
CA SER A 330 11.81 7.12 5.86
C SER A 330 12.81 8.15 6.37
N GLU A 331 13.91 8.40 5.64
CA GLU A 331 14.89 9.41 6.02
C GLU A 331 14.38 10.82 5.67
N PHE A 332 13.82 10.98 4.47
CA PHE A 332 13.31 12.27 4.00
C PHE A 332 12.25 12.85 4.94
N ARG A 333 11.30 12.04 5.44
CA ARG A 333 10.18 12.52 6.25
C ARG A 333 10.57 13.06 7.62
N TYR A 334 11.70 12.63 8.19
CA TYR A 334 12.09 12.98 9.57
C TYR A 334 13.19 14.03 9.66
N ARG A 335 13.94 14.24 8.59
CA ARG A 335 15.02 15.25 8.61
C ARG A 335 14.53 16.64 8.20
N LYS A 336 15.25 17.66 8.58
CA LYS A 336 15.06 19.02 8.04
C LYS A 336 15.61 19.06 6.60
N VAL A 337 14.72 19.23 5.63
CA VAL A 337 15.05 19.31 4.21
C VAL A 337 15.28 20.78 3.81
N VAL A 338 16.32 21.02 3.03
CA VAL A 338 16.54 22.31 2.35
C VAL A 338 16.22 22.11 0.88
N VAL A 339 15.14 22.72 0.41
CA VAL A 339 14.67 22.57 -0.96
C VAL A 339 15.41 23.56 -1.86
N GLN A 340 16.01 23.06 -2.94
CA GLN A 340 16.57 23.89 -4.00
C GLN A 340 15.44 24.54 -4.81
N PRO A 341 15.60 25.78 -5.28
CA PRO A 341 14.60 26.40 -6.16
C PRO A 341 14.29 25.52 -7.39
N ASP A 342 13.05 25.59 -7.87
CA ASP A 342 12.59 24.89 -9.08
C ASP A 342 12.85 23.37 -9.06
N THR A 343 12.71 22.75 -7.89
CA THR A 343 12.87 21.30 -7.71
C THR A 343 11.55 20.58 -7.90
N LEU A 344 11.50 19.62 -8.82
CA LEU A 344 10.41 18.66 -8.95
C LEU A 344 10.56 17.54 -7.91
N PHE A 345 9.53 17.33 -7.09
CA PHE A 345 9.46 16.17 -6.20
C PHE A 345 8.88 14.96 -6.94
N VAL A 346 9.62 13.86 -6.98
CA VAL A 346 9.20 12.62 -7.65
C VAL A 346 9.10 11.51 -6.62
N SER A 347 7.91 10.95 -6.47
CA SER A 347 7.66 9.78 -5.63
C SER A 347 7.45 8.52 -6.47
N ILE A 348 8.04 7.41 -6.05
CA ILE A 348 7.95 6.13 -6.77
C ILE A 348 7.38 5.08 -5.82
N SER A 349 6.31 4.41 -6.22
CA SER A 349 5.72 3.32 -5.44
C SER A 349 4.98 2.32 -6.34
N GLN A 350 5.05 1.04 -6.02
CA GLN A 350 4.22 0.03 -6.69
C GLN A 350 2.76 0.17 -6.24
N SER A 351 2.49 0.17 -4.94
CA SER A 351 1.13 0.22 -4.38
C SER A 351 0.53 1.63 -4.31
N GLY A 352 1.39 2.66 -4.21
CA GLY A 352 0.98 4.03 -3.93
C GLY A 352 0.42 4.25 -2.52
N GLU A 353 0.60 3.26 -1.60
CA GLU A 353 0.10 3.28 -0.23
C GLU A 353 1.23 3.05 0.81
N THR A 354 2.48 3.22 0.39
CA THR A 354 3.62 3.13 1.31
C THR A 354 3.61 4.32 2.25
N ALA A 355 3.45 4.07 3.56
CA ALA A 355 3.25 5.11 4.57
C ALA A 355 4.35 6.18 4.56
N ASP A 356 5.64 5.77 4.50
CA ASP A 356 6.75 6.72 4.47
C ASP A 356 6.76 7.57 3.19
N THR A 357 6.42 6.97 2.04
CA THR A 357 6.38 7.71 0.76
C THR A 357 5.23 8.72 0.73
N LEU A 358 4.07 8.36 1.28
CA LEU A 358 2.94 9.28 1.42
C LEU A 358 3.26 10.43 2.38
N ALA A 359 3.85 10.12 3.54
CA ALA A 359 4.25 11.14 4.49
C ALA A 359 5.31 12.07 3.90
N ALA A 360 6.26 11.55 3.12
CA ALA A 360 7.26 12.35 2.41
C ALA A 360 6.63 13.28 1.36
N LEU A 361 5.63 12.80 0.60
CA LEU A 361 4.87 13.63 -0.36
C LEU A 361 4.15 14.78 0.35
N ARG A 362 3.46 14.50 1.45
CA ARG A 362 2.74 15.50 2.24
C ARG A 362 3.68 16.57 2.81
N ASN A 363 4.80 16.13 3.38
CA ASN A 363 5.86 17.03 3.84
C ASN A 363 6.42 17.89 2.68
N ALA A 364 6.65 17.30 1.50
CA ALA A 364 7.14 18.03 0.34
C ALA A 364 6.21 19.17 -0.10
N LYS A 365 4.90 18.98 -0.02
CA LYS A 365 3.91 20.03 -0.34
C LYS A 365 4.04 21.26 0.56
N GLU A 366 4.43 21.08 1.82
CA GLU A 366 4.63 22.16 2.78
C GLU A 366 6.00 22.84 2.60
N LEU A 367 6.98 22.16 2.02
CA LEU A 367 8.35 22.64 1.88
C LEU A 367 8.61 23.53 0.65
N GLY A 368 7.60 23.73 -0.22
CA GLY A 368 7.72 24.63 -1.37
C GLY A 368 8.45 24.04 -2.58
N PHE A 369 8.35 22.75 -2.82
CA PHE A 369 8.73 22.15 -4.10
C PHE A 369 7.91 22.75 -5.25
N LEU A 370 8.48 22.77 -6.46
CA LEU A 370 7.84 23.32 -7.65
C LEU A 370 6.53 22.58 -8.01
N GLY A 371 6.48 21.31 -7.72
CA GLY A 371 5.35 20.42 -7.91
C GLY A 371 5.74 18.99 -7.61
N SER A 372 4.76 18.09 -7.64
CA SER A 372 4.91 16.66 -7.32
C SER A 372 4.51 15.77 -8.49
N LEU A 373 5.28 14.71 -8.72
CA LEU A 373 5.00 13.65 -9.69
C LEU A 373 5.00 12.30 -9.00
N ALA A 374 3.94 11.49 -9.19
CA ALA A 374 3.91 10.09 -8.81
C ALA A 374 4.20 9.17 -10.00
N ILE A 375 5.19 8.29 -9.87
CA ILE A 375 5.35 7.11 -10.74
C ILE A 375 4.82 5.91 -9.97
N CYS A 376 3.62 5.45 -10.33
CA CYS A 376 2.87 4.48 -9.55
C CYS A 376 2.19 3.44 -10.43
N ASN A 377 1.96 2.24 -9.88
CA ASN A 377 1.24 1.20 -10.62
C ASN A 377 -0.28 1.21 -10.36
N VAL A 378 -0.71 1.64 -9.17
CA VAL A 378 -2.13 1.64 -8.78
C VAL A 378 -2.72 3.04 -8.94
N GLY A 379 -3.54 3.23 -9.98
CA GLY A 379 -4.06 4.54 -10.41
C GLY A 379 -5.00 5.23 -9.43
N ILE A 380 -5.64 4.48 -8.54
CA ILE A 380 -6.57 5.00 -7.52
C ILE A 380 -5.94 5.13 -6.14
N SER A 381 -4.62 4.94 -6.02
CA SER A 381 -3.89 5.03 -4.75
C SER A 381 -3.84 6.46 -4.20
N SER A 382 -3.59 6.57 -2.89
CA SER A 382 -3.43 7.86 -2.22
C SER A 382 -2.29 8.68 -2.83
N LEU A 383 -1.17 8.04 -3.19
CA LEU A 383 -0.03 8.71 -3.81
C LEU A 383 -0.42 9.40 -5.13
N VAL A 384 -1.22 8.72 -5.97
CA VAL A 384 -1.70 9.26 -7.24
C VAL A 384 -2.67 10.41 -7.03
N ARG A 385 -3.64 10.24 -6.13
CA ARG A 385 -4.62 11.30 -5.85
C ARG A 385 -4.02 12.55 -5.23
N GLU A 386 -2.97 12.39 -4.46
CA GLU A 386 -2.32 13.50 -3.77
C GLU A 386 -1.20 14.17 -4.59
N SER A 387 -0.80 13.65 -5.74
CA SER A 387 0.26 14.23 -6.60
C SER A 387 -0.32 15.13 -7.68
N ASP A 388 0.44 16.16 -8.08
CA ASP A 388 0.02 17.09 -9.15
C ASP A 388 0.08 16.44 -10.53
N LEU A 389 1.09 15.60 -10.77
CA LEU A 389 1.29 14.83 -11.99
C LEU A 389 1.41 13.35 -11.68
N THR A 390 1.06 12.51 -12.65
CA THR A 390 1.12 11.05 -12.47
C THR A 390 1.53 10.33 -13.74
N LEU A 391 2.40 9.34 -13.60
CA LEU A 391 2.67 8.33 -14.60
C LEU A 391 2.32 6.95 -14.04
N LEU A 392 1.29 6.29 -14.60
CA LEU A 392 0.92 4.93 -14.22
C LEU A 392 1.78 3.92 -14.97
N THR A 393 2.43 3.01 -14.27
CA THR A 393 3.31 2.00 -14.90
C THR A 393 2.55 0.87 -15.60
N GLN A 394 1.26 0.67 -15.29
CA GLN A 394 0.40 -0.36 -15.90
C GLN A 394 1.00 -1.77 -15.85
N ALA A 395 1.79 -2.06 -14.82
CA ALA A 395 2.42 -3.36 -14.63
C ALA A 395 1.45 -4.48 -14.26
N GLY A 396 0.16 -4.15 -14.07
CA GLY A 396 -0.82 -5.07 -13.53
C GLY A 396 -0.55 -5.43 -12.08
N ARG A 397 -1.22 -6.45 -11.57
CA ARG A 397 -1.06 -6.87 -10.17
C ARG A 397 0.29 -7.57 -9.97
N GLU A 398 1.05 -7.16 -8.95
CA GLU A 398 2.25 -7.83 -8.46
C GLU A 398 1.97 -8.41 -7.08
N ILE A 399 2.15 -9.74 -6.93
CA ILE A 399 1.82 -10.49 -5.71
C ILE A 399 3.08 -10.95 -5.00
N GLY A 400 4.16 -11.18 -5.75
CA GLY A 400 5.46 -11.54 -5.21
C GLY A 400 5.97 -10.49 -4.23
N VAL A 401 6.46 -10.92 -3.05
CA VAL A 401 6.98 -10.00 -2.03
C VAL A 401 8.16 -9.18 -2.56
N ALA A 402 9.05 -9.84 -3.30
CA ALA A 402 10.16 -9.18 -3.98
C ALA A 402 9.70 -8.64 -5.35
N SER A 403 9.69 -7.33 -5.50
CA SER A 403 9.26 -6.67 -6.74
C SER A 403 10.10 -7.09 -7.94
N THR A 404 9.45 -7.39 -9.04
CA THR A 404 10.04 -7.81 -10.33
C THR A 404 9.58 -6.92 -11.47
N LYS A 405 8.38 -7.17 -12.01
CA LYS A 405 7.82 -6.42 -13.14
C LYS A 405 7.56 -4.95 -12.81
N ALA A 406 7.14 -4.64 -11.57
CA ALA A 406 6.93 -3.26 -11.16
C ALA A 406 8.24 -2.47 -11.15
N PHE A 407 9.35 -3.07 -10.70
CA PHE A 407 10.66 -2.42 -10.77
C PHE A 407 11.08 -2.11 -12.21
N THR A 408 10.91 -3.06 -13.14
CA THR A 408 11.27 -2.88 -14.55
C THR A 408 10.42 -1.78 -15.20
N THR A 409 9.11 -1.76 -14.93
CA THR A 409 8.22 -0.70 -15.47
C THR A 409 8.48 0.66 -14.83
N GLN A 410 8.93 0.73 -13.57
CA GLN A 410 9.40 1.97 -12.95
C GLN A 410 10.64 2.53 -13.63
N LEU A 411 11.60 1.68 -14.01
CA LEU A 411 12.75 2.10 -14.79
C LEU A 411 12.34 2.70 -16.15
N VAL A 412 11.40 2.04 -16.84
CA VAL A 412 10.83 2.57 -18.09
C VAL A 412 10.19 3.93 -17.86
N GLY A 413 9.34 4.07 -16.83
CA GLY A 413 8.68 5.34 -16.48
C GLY A 413 9.67 6.46 -16.14
N LEU A 414 10.77 6.14 -15.47
CA LEU A 414 11.83 7.08 -15.14
C LEU A 414 12.66 7.50 -16.36
N LEU A 415 12.89 6.60 -17.31
CA LEU A 415 13.53 6.96 -18.57
C LEU A 415 12.62 7.86 -19.41
N LEU A 416 11.32 7.58 -19.48
CA LEU A 416 10.34 8.45 -20.11
C LEU A 416 10.33 9.85 -19.47
N LEU A 417 10.41 9.95 -18.15
CA LEU A 417 10.51 11.22 -17.42
C LEU A 417 11.80 11.97 -17.81
N THR A 418 12.91 11.28 -17.83
CA THR A 418 14.22 11.87 -18.21
C THR A 418 14.18 12.47 -19.61
N LEU A 419 13.67 11.70 -20.57
CA LEU A 419 13.55 12.17 -21.96
C LEU A 419 12.55 13.35 -22.07
N SER A 420 11.40 13.28 -21.40
CA SER A 420 10.43 14.37 -21.41
C SER A 420 10.98 15.68 -20.81
N LEU A 421 11.73 15.59 -19.71
CA LEU A 421 12.37 16.76 -19.11
C LEU A 421 13.45 17.34 -20.01
N GLY A 422 14.29 16.49 -20.60
CA GLY A 422 15.33 16.92 -21.55
C GLY A 422 14.77 17.50 -22.83
N GLN A 423 13.69 16.92 -23.37
CA GLN A 423 12.96 17.41 -24.55
C GLN A 423 12.39 18.81 -24.29
N VAL A 424 11.62 18.99 -23.21
CA VAL A 424 10.97 20.26 -22.91
C VAL A 424 11.99 21.38 -22.65
N ARG A 425 13.15 21.05 -22.12
CA ARG A 425 14.22 22.00 -21.85
C ARG A 425 15.20 22.20 -23.02
N GLY A 426 15.09 21.38 -24.05
CA GLY A 426 16.02 21.42 -25.18
C GLY A 426 17.47 21.08 -24.80
N THR A 427 17.66 20.17 -23.84
CA THR A 427 19.00 19.77 -23.34
C THR A 427 19.45 18.40 -23.86
N LEU A 428 18.59 17.65 -24.55
CA LEU A 428 18.97 16.40 -25.21
C LEU A 428 19.86 16.68 -26.42
N GLU A 429 20.91 15.87 -26.58
CA GLU A 429 21.71 15.87 -27.81
C GLU A 429 20.86 15.45 -29.01
N GLU A 430 21.19 15.98 -30.19
CA GLU A 430 20.46 15.68 -31.42
C GLU A 430 20.44 14.19 -31.72
N GLY A 431 19.26 13.65 -32.02
CA GLY A 431 19.05 12.23 -32.35
C GLY A 431 19.01 11.27 -31.15
N VAL A 432 19.44 11.66 -29.97
CA VAL A 432 19.47 10.79 -28.78
C VAL A 432 18.06 10.35 -28.37
N GLU A 433 17.09 11.26 -28.40
CA GLU A 433 15.70 10.90 -28.07
C GLU A 433 15.13 9.87 -29.05
N ALA A 434 15.28 10.11 -30.35
CA ALA A 434 14.80 9.21 -31.39
C ALA A 434 15.43 7.81 -31.26
N GLN A 435 16.73 7.74 -30.99
CA GLN A 435 17.44 6.49 -30.77
C GLN A 435 16.88 5.74 -29.54
N LEU A 436 16.71 6.43 -28.42
CA LEU A 436 16.21 5.79 -27.19
C LEU A 436 14.73 5.39 -27.30
N VAL A 437 13.91 6.15 -28.02
CA VAL A 437 12.53 5.78 -28.33
C VAL A 437 12.48 4.49 -29.16
N GLU A 438 13.35 4.34 -30.15
CA GLU A 438 13.44 3.10 -30.94
C GLU A 438 13.90 1.91 -30.07
N GLU A 439 14.89 2.09 -29.19
CA GLU A 439 15.32 1.03 -28.26
C GLU A 439 14.24 0.69 -27.24
N LEU A 440 13.45 1.66 -26.76
CA LEU A 440 12.30 1.39 -25.90
C LEU A 440 11.24 0.53 -26.60
N ARG A 441 10.99 0.73 -27.89
CA ARG A 441 10.07 -0.12 -28.68
C ARG A 441 10.59 -1.56 -28.80
N ARG A 442 11.91 -1.74 -28.87
CA ARG A 442 12.54 -3.06 -28.95
C ARG A 442 12.66 -3.76 -27.59
N LEU A 443 12.54 -3.01 -26.49
CA LEU A 443 12.77 -3.53 -25.15
C LEU A 443 11.91 -4.76 -24.78
N PRO A 444 10.61 -4.83 -25.11
CA PRO A 444 9.82 -6.05 -24.88
C PRO A 444 10.40 -7.30 -25.55
N ALA A 445 10.84 -7.18 -26.82
CA ALA A 445 11.45 -8.30 -27.52
C ALA A 445 12.79 -8.72 -26.89
N ARG A 446 13.62 -7.74 -26.51
CA ARG A 446 14.89 -8.01 -25.80
C ARG A 446 14.69 -8.71 -24.45
N LEU A 447 13.65 -8.34 -23.72
CA LEU A 447 13.29 -9.04 -22.48
C LEU A 447 12.85 -10.48 -22.77
N GLY A 448 12.10 -10.72 -23.85
CA GLY A 448 11.75 -12.07 -24.30
C GLY A 448 12.97 -12.92 -24.63
N GLU A 449 13.95 -12.36 -25.36
CA GLU A 449 15.23 -13.02 -25.65
C GLU A 449 15.99 -13.37 -24.36
N ALA A 450 16.01 -12.47 -23.36
CA ALA A 450 16.67 -12.72 -22.09
C ALA A 450 15.95 -13.83 -21.30
N LEU A 451 14.62 -13.86 -21.29
CA LEU A 451 13.83 -14.90 -20.64
C LEU A 451 14.00 -16.29 -21.30
N ALA A 452 14.28 -16.34 -22.59
CA ALA A 452 14.58 -17.61 -23.27
C ALA A 452 15.86 -18.30 -22.75
N MET A 453 16.69 -17.59 -21.98
CA MET A 453 17.87 -18.13 -21.33
C MET A 453 17.58 -18.79 -19.96
N ASP A 454 16.33 -18.88 -19.53
CA ASP A 454 15.93 -19.34 -18.19
C ASP A 454 16.54 -20.69 -17.83
N SER A 455 16.47 -21.69 -18.72
CA SER A 455 17.05 -23.01 -18.51
C SER A 455 18.59 -23.04 -18.40
N VAL A 456 19.26 -22.05 -18.97
CA VAL A 456 20.71 -21.90 -18.85
C VAL A 456 21.05 -21.29 -17.49
N VAL A 457 20.26 -20.28 -17.07
CA VAL A 457 20.41 -19.62 -15.77
C VAL A 457 20.11 -20.59 -14.62
N GLU A 458 19.11 -21.46 -14.77
CA GLU A 458 18.76 -22.51 -13.79
C GLU A 458 19.96 -23.43 -13.53
N LYS A 459 20.63 -23.93 -14.58
CA LYS A 459 21.83 -24.76 -14.43
C LYS A 459 22.97 -24.04 -13.70
N VAL A 460 23.12 -22.73 -13.95
CA VAL A 460 24.10 -21.92 -13.21
C VAL A 460 23.68 -21.73 -11.76
N ALA A 461 22.39 -21.51 -11.50
CA ALA A 461 21.85 -21.34 -10.15
C ALA A 461 22.05 -22.59 -9.28
N GLU A 462 21.96 -23.81 -9.86
CA GLU A 462 22.23 -25.08 -9.17
C GLU A 462 23.64 -25.12 -8.53
N LEU A 463 24.63 -24.49 -9.17
CA LEU A 463 26.00 -24.41 -8.64
C LEU A 463 26.10 -23.57 -7.35
N PHE A 464 25.07 -22.79 -7.04
CA PHE A 464 25.00 -21.91 -5.89
C PHE A 464 24.01 -22.38 -4.83
N ALA A 465 23.34 -23.53 -5.02
CA ALA A 465 22.28 -24.02 -4.14
C ALA A 465 22.77 -24.26 -2.70
N ASP A 466 24.03 -24.63 -2.51
CA ASP A 466 24.68 -24.89 -1.23
C ASP A 466 25.45 -23.69 -0.66
N LYS A 467 25.44 -22.53 -1.34
CA LYS A 467 26.16 -21.33 -0.94
C LYS A 467 25.31 -20.46 0.01
N HIS A 468 25.89 -20.08 1.13
CA HIS A 468 25.20 -19.26 2.14
C HIS A 468 25.35 -17.74 1.94
N HIS A 469 26.32 -17.32 1.15
CA HIS A 469 26.63 -15.92 0.95
C HIS A 469 26.84 -15.60 -0.53
N THR A 470 26.33 -14.46 -0.97
CA THR A 470 26.52 -13.90 -2.30
C THR A 470 26.93 -12.44 -2.20
N LEU A 471 27.95 -12.04 -2.95
CA LEU A 471 28.40 -10.66 -3.06
C LEU A 471 28.02 -10.13 -4.45
N PHE A 472 27.17 -9.10 -4.48
CA PHE A 472 26.82 -8.39 -5.71
C PHE A 472 27.70 -7.15 -5.84
N LEU A 473 28.42 -7.05 -6.95
CA LEU A 473 29.33 -5.95 -7.25
C LEU A 473 28.81 -5.11 -8.41
N GLY A 474 28.92 -3.80 -8.27
CA GLY A 474 28.57 -2.84 -9.31
C GLY A 474 29.25 -1.51 -9.09
N ARG A 475 29.51 -0.74 -10.16
CA ARG A 475 30.08 0.62 -10.14
C ARG A 475 29.32 1.50 -11.12
N GLY A 476 29.23 2.80 -10.86
CA GLY A 476 28.44 3.74 -11.65
C GLY A 476 26.96 3.35 -11.62
N ALA A 477 26.27 3.39 -12.75
CA ALA A 477 24.87 2.99 -12.86
C ALA A 477 24.61 1.53 -12.43
N GLN A 478 25.58 0.65 -12.54
CA GLN A 478 25.48 -0.77 -12.14
C GLN A 478 25.50 -0.97 -10.61
N PHE A 479 25.96 0.00 -9.82
CA PHE A 479 25.90 -0.05 -8.36
C PHE A 479 24.46 -0.21 -7.86
N SER A 480 23.54 0.56 -8.43
CA SER A 480 22.12 0.49 -8.08
C SER A 480 21.50 -0.87 -8.41
N SER A 481 21.90 -1.48 -9.54
CA SER A 481 21.46 -2.83 -9.94
C SER A 481 21.97 -3.91 -8.97
N ALA A 482 23.18 -3.77 -8.44
CA ALA A 482 23.71 -4.66 -7.40
C ALA A 482 22.91 -4.54 -6.08
N GLY A 483 22.51 -3.30 -5.70
CA GLY A 483 21.67 -3.05 -4.54
C GLY A 483 20.28 -3.70 -4.62
N VAL A 484 19.63 -3.67 -5.79
CA VAL A 484 18.34 -4.35 -6.03
C VAL A 484 18.43 -5.85 -5.77
N ARG A 485 19.49 -6.49 -6.27
CA ARG A 485 19.70 -7.93 -6.08
C ARG A 485 19.89 -8.29 -4.60
N SER A 486 20.62 -7.48 -3.85
CA SER A 486 20.80 -7.65 -2.41
C SER A 486 19.47 -7.52 -1.66
N CYS A 487 18.64 -6.52 -1.96
CA CYS A 487 17.31 -6.35 -1.37
C CYS A 487 16.39 -7.55 -1.64
N ARG A 488 16.38 -8.08 -2.86
CA ARG A 488 15.57 -9.24 -3.21
C ARG A 488 16.00 -10.49 -2.44
N GLN A 489 17.30 -10.73 -2.29
CA GLN A 489 17.81 -11.91 -1.57
C GLN A 489 17.45 -11.87 -0.08
N SER A 490 17.43 -10.69 0.57
CA SER A 490 17.01 -10.56 1.97
C SER A 490 15.52 -10.83 2.21
N SER A 491 14.68 -10.69 1.18
CA SER A 491 13.24 -10.94 1.23
C SER A 491 12.88 -12.44 1.21
N TYR A 492 13.86 -13.34 0.99
CA TYR A 492 13.68 -14.81 0.97
C TYR A 492 14.13 -15.52 2.25
N ARG A 493 14.69 -14.79 3.21
CA ARG A 493 15.05 -15.29 4.53
C ARG A 493 13.98 -14.92 5.56
#